data_4fe9a2a455a58810aa006ee92fe35b01
#
_entry.id   4fe9a2a455a58810aa006ee92fe35b01
#
_cell.length_a   1.000
_cell.length_b   1.000
_cell.length_c   1.000
_cell.angle_alpha   90.00
_cell.angle_beta   90.00
_cell.angle_gamma   90.00
#
_symmetry.space_group_name_H-M   'P 1'
#
loop_
_entity.id
_entity.type
_entity.pdbx_description
1 polymer ?
#
loop_
_entity_poly.entity_id
_entity_poly.type
_entity_poly.pdbx_seq_one_letter_code
_entity_poly.pdbx_strand_id
1 'polypeptide(L)'
;MEVSFIIPTANRAALLQKTLLSIVRILPAGSDAEIIIVDNGSTDKTAETCTAIQADFPKHAIRYIYDSMPGMLTGRHRGAMEARGDILSYLDDDVILGPQWLEGLRDSFSSENVALVGGPSRPKYEVEPPSWLEGMWEHYEGGCYCGHLSLFDQGPAKIQCDPGNVWGLNYSIRKSALYDCGGFHPDCIPKSLQRYQGDGESGLSAKLKQSRLFAVYHPDVSVTHVIPASRMTVGAFGSRAFYQGVCDSYSQIRRDGKTESNALEMGKHFEISQTPTSDDVRQLMAVEQQNGFAYHQNEVRNDAALLAWVLKPDYFDYSLPEGWQKYQ
;
A
#
# COMPACT_ATOMS: atom_id res chain seq x y z
N MET A 1 13.75 -20.87 4.33
CA MET A 1 12.74 -19.79 4.33
C MET A 1 12.33 -19.56 2.89
N GLU A 2 11.14 -19.89 2.56
CA GLU A 2 10.55 -19.66 1.24
C GLU A 2 9.88 -18.28 1.23
N VAL A 3 10.12 -17.49 0.17
CA VAL A 3 9.58 -16.14 0.03
C VAL A 3 8.70 -16.07 -1.21
N SER A 4 7.46 -15.61 -1.04
CA SER A 4 6.57 -15.26 -2.15
C SER A 4 6.52 -13.74 -2.31
N PHE A 5 7.07 -13.23 -3.41
CA PHE A 5 6.89 -11.83 -3.80
C PHE A 5 5.50 -11.68 -4.42
N ILE A 6 4.70 -10.77 -3.89
CA ILE A 6 3.33 -10.51 -4.34
C ILE A 6 3.27 -9.08 -4.86
N ILE A 7 2.93 -8.93 -6.15
CA ILE A 7 2.93 -7.64 -6.84
C ILE A 7 1.53 -7.42 -7.44
N PRO A 8 0.64 -6.71 -6.72
CA PRO A 8 -0.60 -6.20 -7.30
C PRO A 8 -0.27 -5.17 -8.38
N THR A 9 -0.98 -5.19 -9.50
CA THR A 9 -0.78 -4.22 -10.58
C THR A 9 -2.09 -3.96 -11.33
N ALA A 10 -2.21 -2.75 -11.90
CA ALA A 10 -3.32 -2.40 -12.80
C ALA A 10 -2.89 -1.29 -13.78
N ASN A 11 -2.84 -1.59 -15.08
CA ASN A 11 -2.52 -0.62 -16.15
C ASN A 11 -1.17 0.09 -15.99
N ARG A 12 -0.12 -0.63 -15.57
CA ARG A 12 1.22 -0.05 -15.26
C ARG A 12 2.36 -0.89 -15.83
N ALA A 13 2.19 -1.50 -17.02
CA ALA A 13 3.12 -2.44 -17.64
C ALA A 13 4.60 -2.00 -17.62
N ALA A 14 4.90 -0.73 -17.91
CA ALA A 14 6.27 -0.23 -17.99
C ALA A 14 6.95 -0.09 -16.60
N LEU A 15 6.20 0.22 -15.55
CA LEU A 15 6.69 0.29 -14.18
C LEU A 15 6.87 -1.13 -13.62
N LEU A 16 5.86 -1.97 -13.77
CA LEU A 16 5.90 -3.38 -13.39
C LEU A 16 7.13 -4.09 -14.00
N GLN A 17 7.46 -3.83 -15.27
CA GLN A 17 8.65 -4.41 -15.91
C GLN A 17 9.92 -4.07 -15.13
N LYS A 18 10.09 -2.81 -14.72
CA LYS A 18 11.27 -2.37 -13.94
C LYS A 18 11.32 -3.05 -12.57
N THR A 19 10.18 -3.16 -11.90
CA THR A 19 10.06 -3.85 -10.61
C THR A 19 10.44 -5.33 -10.75
N LEU A 20 9.85 -6.06 -11.71
CA LEU A 20 10.15 -7.48 -11.96
C LEU A 20 11.64 -7.70 -12.29
N LEU A 21 12.22 -6.86 -13.15
CA LEU A 21 13.65 -6.92 -13.46
C LEU A 21 14.55 -6.67 -12.24
N SER A 22 14.12 -5.85 -11.28
CA SER A 22 14.88 -5.64 -10.06
C SER A 22 14.83 -6.86 -9.14
N ILE A 23 13.69 -7.54 -9.06
CA ILE A 23 13.52 -8.75 -8.25
C ILE A 23 14.35 -9.90 -8.83
N VAL A 24 14.24 -10.20 -10.12
CA VAL A 24 14.98 -11.31 -10.72
C VAL A 24 16.51 -11.13 -10.67
N ARG A 25 16.99 -9.87 -10.58
CA ARG A 25 18.44 -9.57 -10.44
C ARG A 25 19.00 -9.94 -9.07
N ILE A 26 18.19 -9.85 -8.02
CA ILE A 26 18.63 -10.20 -6.65
C ILE A 26 18.31 -11.65 -6.28
N LEU A 27 17.47 -12.32 -7.04
CA LEU A 27 17.11 -13.71 -6.79
C LEU A 27 18.09 -14.65 -7.49
N PRO A 28 18.76 -15.57 -6.75
CA PRO A 28 19.52 -16.64 -7.38
C PRO A 28 18.60 -17.52 -8.23
N ALA A 29 19.09 -17.87 -9.41
CA ALA A 29 18.35 -18.79 -10.30
C ALA A 29 18.11 -20.13 -9.60
N GLY A 30 16.86 -20.60 -9.59
CA GLY A 30 16.47 -21.84 -8.92
C GLY A 30 16.37 -21.72 -7.39
N SER A 31 16.28 -20.49 -6.85
CA SER A 31 15.98 -20.25 -5.42
C SER A 31 14.57 -20.71 -5.05
N ASP A 32 14.34 -20.93 -3.74
CA ASP A 32 13.01 -21.27 -3.18
C ASP A 32 12.06 -20.06 -3.10
N ALA A 33 12.30 -19.02 -3.92
CA ALA A 33 11.45 -17.85 -4.01
C ALA A 33 10.56 -17.91 -5.26
N GLU A 34 9.34 -17.42 -5.14
CA GLU A 34 8.42 -17.24 -6.27
C GLU A 34 8.00 -15.77 -6.40
N ILE A 35 7.61 -15.39 -7.61
CA ILE A 35 7.06 -14.06 -7.93
C ILE A 35 5.63 -14.27 -8.42
N ILE A 36 4.68 -13.66 -7.74
CA ILE A 36 3.25 -13.73 -8.05
C ILE A 36 2.80 -12.33 -8.45
N ILE A 37 2.45 -12.16 -9.70
CA ILE A 37 1.87 -10.93 -10.23
C ILE A 37 0.35 -11.12 -10.23
N VAL A 38 -0.36 -10.24 -9.53
CA VAL A 38 -1.83 -10.24 -9.56
C VAL A 38 -2.28 -9.01 -10.33
N ASP A 39 -2.74 -9.25 -11.55
CA ASP A 39 -3.24 -8.22 -12.45
C ASP A 39 -4.71 -7.91 -12.15
N ASN A 40 -4.94 -6.73 -11.64
CA ASN A 40 -6.25 -6.27 -11.19
C ASN A 40 -7.04 -5.58 -12.33
N GLY A 41 -7.26 -6.32 -13.41
CA GLY A 41 -8.11 -5.90 -14.53
C GLY A 41 -7.42 -4.97 -15.53
N SER A 42 -6.13 -5.13 -15.81
CA SER A 42 -5.43 -4.30 -16.80
C SER A 42 -5.97 -4.47 -18.22
N THR A 43 -5.92 -3.39 -18.97
CA THR A 43 -6.28 -3.30 -20.39
C THR A 43 -5.10 -2.83 -21.25
N ASP A 44 -3.96 -2.53 -20.64
CA ASP A 44 -2.70 -2.19 -21.30
C ASP A 44 -1.86 -3.46 -21.60
N LYS A 45 -0.57 -3.29 -21.85
CA LYS A 45 0.36 -4.39 -22.16
C LYS A 45 0.86 -5.16 -20.91
N THR A 46 0.14 -5.14 -19.78
CA THR A 46 0.59 -5.80 -18.55
C THR A 46 0.76 -7.32 -18.74
N ALA A 47 -0.22 -7.98 -19.34
CA ALA A 47 -0.16 -9.44 -19.58
C ALA A 47 0.99 -9.84 -20.51
N GLU A 48 1.20 -9.09 -21.62
CA GLU A 48 2.31 -9.33 -22.53
C GLU A 48 3.67 -9.12 -21.86
N THR A 49 3.79 -8.07 -21.01
CA THR A 49 4.99 -7.80 -20.23
C THR A 49 5.32 -8.96 -19.29
N CYS A 50 4.34 -9.50 -18.60
CA CYS A 50 4.53 -10.65 -17.71
C CYS A 50 4.99 -11.88 -18.49
N THR A 51 4.36 -12.16 -19.63
CA THR A 51 4.73 -13.28 -20.52
C THR A 51 6.17 -13.16 -21.02
N ALA A 52 6.60 -11.97 -21.42
CA ALA A 52 7.97 -11.72 -21.88
C ALA A 52 8.99 -11.97 -20.75
N ILE A 53 8.74 -11.45 -19.54
CA ILE A 53 9.61 -11.66 -18.37
C ILE A 53 9.69 -13.16 -18.01
N GLN A 54 8.59 -13.90 -18.06
CA GLN A 54 8.60 -15.34 -17.82
C GLN A 54 9.48 -16.09 -18.85
N ALA A 55 9.42 -15.70 -20.11
CA ALA A 55 10.22 -16.28 -21.17
C ALA A 55 11.72 -15.93 -21.03
N ASP A 56 12.05 -14.70 -20.65
CA ASP A 56 13.43 -14.23 -20.47
C ASP A 56 14.10 -14.85 -19.23
N PHE A 57 13.32 -15.20 -18.21
CA PHE A 57 13.81 -15.72 -16.92
C PHE A 57 13.22 -17.08 -16.55
N PRO A 58 13.39 -18.14 -17.40
CA PRO A 58 12.71 -19.43 -17.22
C PRO A 58 13.15 -20.23 -15.99
N LYS A 59 14.23 -19.82 -15.32
CA LYS A 59 14.73 -20.43 -14.07
C LYS A 59 14.13 -19.83 -12.81
N HIS A 60 13.30 -18.78 -12.93
CA HIS A 60 12.59 -18.17 -11.82
C HIS A 60 11.12 -18.61 -11.83
N ALA A 61 10.58 -18.89 -10.66
CA ALA A 61 9.17 -19.26 -10.50
C ALA A 61 8.31 -17.99 -10.57
N ILE A 62 7.92 -17.57 -11.78
CA ILE A 62 7.11 -16.38 -12.03
C ILE A 62 5.70 -16.82 -12.43
N ARG A 63 4.69 -16.32 -11.73
CA ARG A 63 3.28 -16.64 -11.97
C ARG A 63 2.49 -15.36 -12.20
N TYR A 64 1.69 -15.35 -13.26
CA TYR A 64 0.76 -14.30 -13.59
C TYR A 64 -0.66 -14.76 -13.30
N ILE A 65 -1.43 -13.96 -12.59
CA ILE A 65 -2.82 -14.22 -12.19
C ILE A 65 -3.64 -12.99 -12.54
N TYR A 66 -4.70 -13.19 -13.33
CA TYR A 66 -5.67 -12.15 -13.62
C TYR A 66 -6.86 -12.24 -12.66
N ASP A 67 -7.21 -11.12 -12.02
CA ASP A 67 -8.38 -11.01 -11.16
C ASP A 67 -8.97 -9.60 -11.26
N SER A 68 -10.13 -9.48 -11.86
CA SER A 68 -10.77 -8.19 -12.16
C SER A 68 -11.56 -7.57 -11.01
N MET A 69 -11.61 -8.21 -9.84
CA MET A 69 -12.25 -7.60 -8.67
C MET A 69 -11.50 -6.33 -8.28
N PRO A 70 -12.16 -5.14 -8.24
CA PRO A 70 -11.45 -3.88 -8.06
C PRO A 70 -10.85 -3.70 -6.66
N GLY A 71 -9.69 -3.02 -6.60
CA GLY A 71 -8.99 -2.65 -5.37
C GLY A 71 -7.72 -3.46 -5.10
N MET A 72 -6.76 -2.82 -4.44
CA MET A 72 -5.47 -3.45 -4.09
C MET A 72 -5.64 -4.65 -3.14
N LEU A 73 -6.69 -4.65 -2.33
CA LEU A 73 -7.04 -5.78 -1.45
C LEU A 73 -7.10 -7.10 -2.22
N THR A 74 -7.74 -7.10 -3.40
CA THR A 74 -7.84 -8.27 -4.28
C THR A 74 -6.46 -8.80 -4.62
N GLY A 75 -5.57 -7.93 -5.11
CA GLY A 75 -4.21 -8.31 -5.45
C GLY A 75 -3.43 -8.88 -4.27
N ARG A 76 -3.55 -8.25 -3.10
CA ARG A 76 -2.86 -8.69 -1.88
C ARG A 76 -3.39 -10.03 -1.36
N HIS A 77 -4.70 -10.21 -1.23
CA HIS A 77 -5.29 -11.44 -0.69
C HIS A 77 -5.25 -12.58 -1.70
N ARG A 78 -5.53 -12.34 -2.99
CA ARG A 78 -5.37 -13.35 -4.03
C ARG A 78 -3.93 -13.84 -4.08
N GLY A 79 -2.95 -12.93 -4.04
CA GLY A 79 -1.53 -13.28 -3.96
C GLY A 79 -1.20 -14.13 -2.74
N ALA A 80 -1.71 -13.78 -1.54
CA ALA A 80 -1.50 -14.56 -0.32
C ALA A 80 -2.07 -15.99 -0.39
N MET A 81 -3.25 -16.15 -0.99
CA MET A 81 -3.90 -17.46 -1.17
C MET A 81 -3.09 -18.36 -2.11
N GLU A 82 -2.51 -17.79 -3.16
CA GLU A 82 -1.72 -18.50 -4.15
C GLU A 82 -0.27 -18.74 -3.72
N ALA A 83 0.21 -18.00 -2.72
CA ALA A 83 1.59 -18.06 -2.25
C ALA A 83 1.91 -19.37 -1.53
N ARG A 84 3.10 -19.90 -1.81
CA ARG A 84 3.66 -21.12 -1.16
C ARG A 84 4.61 -20.77 -0.02
N GLY A 85 5.22 -19.58 -0.06
CA GLY A 85 6.22 -19.16 0.91
C GLY A 85 5.65 -18.87 2.29
N ASP A 86 6.49 -19.06 3.30
CA ASP A 86 6.20 -18.71 4.70
C ASP A 86 6.28 -17.20 4.93
N ILE A 87 7.01 -16.50 4.07
CA ILE A 87 7.13 -15.04 4.07
C ILE A 87 6.46 -14.50 2.81
N LEU A 88 5.52 -13.59 3.00
CA LEU A 88 4.83 -12.88 1.95
C LEU A 88 5.42 -11.47 1.84
N SER A 89 6.09 -11.18 0.73
CA SER A 89 6.70 -9.87 0.46
C SER A 89 5.85 -9.10 -0.55
N TYR A 90 5.03 -8.20 -0.04
CA TYR A 90 4.21 -7.30 -0.86
C TYR A 90 5.07 -6.14 -1.35
N LEU A 91 5.05 -5.92 -2.64
CA LEU A 91 5.76 -4.84 -3.32
C LEU A 91 4.80 -4.12 -4.27
N ASP A 92 4.88 -2.79 -4.30
CA ASP A 92 4.18 -2.04 -5.34
C ASP A 92 4.88 -2.23 -6.70
N ASP A 93 4.17 -2.03 -7.78
CA ASP A 93 4.64 -2.25 -9.14
C ASP A 93 5.54 -1.11 -9.68
N ASP A 94 5.88 -0.12 -8.86
CA ASP A 94 6.74 1.03 -9.18
C ASP A 94 7.98 1.13 -8.26
N VAL A 95 8.40 0.03 -7.64
CA VAL A 95 9.59 -0.01 -6.78
C VAL A 95 10.74 -0.78 -7.43
N ILE A 96 11.97 -0.37 -7.11
CA ILE A 96 13.20 -1.04 -7.53
C ILE A 96 13.92 -1.48 -6.26
N LEU A 97 14.15 -2.78 -6.11
CA LEU A 97 14.79 -3.34 -4.93
C LEU A 97 16.29 -3.02 -4.88
N GLY A 98 16.77 -2.73 -3.68
CA GLY A 98 18.21 -2.61 -3.42
C GLY A 98 18.94 -3.95 -3.55
N PRO A 99 20.26 -3.94 -3.81
CA PRO A 99 21.01 -5.17 -4.09
C PRO A 99 21.10 -6.14 -2.92
N GLN A 100 20.98 -5.66 -1.70
CA GLN A 100 21.06 -6.47 -0.46
C GLN A 100 19.69 -6.77 0.14
N TRP A 101 18.61 -6.46 -0.58
CA TRP A 101 17.24 -6.55 -0.08
C TRP A 101 16.90 -7.95 0.46
N LEU A 102 17.24 -9.00 -0.29
CA LEU A 102 16.96 -10.38 0.10
C LEU A 102 17.78 -10.83 1.33
N GLU A 103 19.02 -10.36 1.43
CA GLU A 103 19.90 -10.65 2.57
C GLU A 103 19.38 -9.99 3.84
N GLY A 104 19.01 -8.71 3.77
CA GLY A 104 18.42 -7.98 4.89
C GLY A 104 17.09 -8.59 5.34
N LEU A 105 16.28 -9.08 4.38
CA LEU A 105 15.05 -9.81 4.70
C LEU A 105 15.33 -11.09 5.48
N ARG A 106 16.26 -11.93 5.00
CA ARG A 106 16.65 -13.18 5.65
C ARG A 106 17.23 -12.95 7.04
N ASP A 107 18.07 -11.96 7.18
CA ASP A 107 18.64 -11.55 8.46
C ASP A 107 17.55 -11.14 9.45
N SER A 108 16.54 -10.41 9.00
CA SER A 108 15.44 -9.97 9.84
C SER A 108 14.55 -11.13 10.30
N PHE A 109 14.15 -12.02 9.40
CA PHE A 109 13.29 -13.17 9.73
C PHE A 109 14.02 -14.36 10.34
N SER A 110 15.32 -14.26 10.63
CA SER A 110 16.06 -15.25 11.41
C SER A 110 15.51 -15.41 12.84
N SER A 111 14.87 -14.36 13.38
CA SER A 111 14.16 -14.41 14.66
C SER A 111 12.69 -14.78 14.46
N GLU A 112 12.21 -15.78 15.20
CA GLU A 112 10.81 -16.23 15.12
C GLU A 112 9.80 -15.18 15.62
N ASN A 113 10.23 -14.26 16.48
CA ASN A 113 9.38 -13.20 17.02
C ASN A 113 9.17 -12.04 16.03
N VAL A 114 9.90 -11.99 14.91
CA VAL A 114 9.69 -10.99 13.87
C VAL A 114 8.55 -11.43 12.98
N ALA A 115 7.45 -10.67 12.98
CA ALA A 115 6.30 -10.89 12.11
C ALA A 115 6.35 -10.07 10.84
N LEU A 116 6.91 -8.86 10.90
CA LEU A 116 6.81 -7.86 9.86
C LEU A 116 8.18 -7.20 9.64
N VAL A 117 8.54 -7.03 8.38
CA VAL A 117 9.81 -6.39 7.98
C VAL A 117 9.54 -5.40 6.87
N GLY A 118 10.15 -4.23 7.00
CA GLY A 118 10.24 -3.23 5.96
C GLY A 118 11.60 -2.54 5.98
N GLY A 119 11.74 -1.53 5.16
CA GLY A 119 12.98 -0.76 5.07
C GLY A 119 12.75 0.56 4.37
N PRO A 120 13.83 1.28 4.03
CA PRO A 120 13.72 2.60 3.44
C PRO A 120 13.09 2.54 2.06
N SER A 121 12.27 3.54 1.79
CA SER A 121 11.68 3.84 0.50
C SER A 121 12.19 5.21 0.05
N ARG A 122 13.15 5.23 -0.88
CA ARG A 122 13.80 6.45 -1.36
C ARG A 122 13.23 6.87 -2.71
N PRO A 123 13.10 8.17 -2.99
CA PRO A 123 12.50 8.63 -4.23
C PRO A 123 13.43 8.48 -5.44
N LYS A 124 12.82 8.18 -6.58
CA LYS A 124 13.36 8.44 -7.91
C LYS A 124 12.33 9.25 -8.67
N TYR A 125 12.48 10.56 -8.66
CA TYR A 125 11.57 11.45 -9.38
C TYR A 125 11.78 11.33 -10.90
N GLU A 126 10.69 11.23 -11.66
CA GLU A 126 10.76 11.22 -13.14
C GLU A 126 11.02 12.61 -13.73
N VAL A 127 10.64 13.66 -13.01
CA VAL A 127 10.87 15.06 -13.34
C VAL A 127 11.34 15.80 -12.09
N GLU A 128 11.88 17.00 -12.27
CA GLU A 128 12.25 17.87 -11.14
C GLU A 128 11.04 18.12 -10.24
N PRO A 129 11.14 17.87 -8.92
CA PRO A 129 10.05 18.11 -7.99
C PRO A 129 9.68 19.59 -7.90
N PRO A 130 8.39 19.93 -7.73
CA PRO A 130 8.01 21.32 -7.50
C PRO A 130 8.55 21.80 -6.15
N SER A 131 8.88 23.11 -6.05
CA SER A 131 9.52 23.70 -4.87
C SER A 131 8.75 23.51 -3.56
N TRP A 132 7.42 23.47 -3.61
CA TRP A 132 6.59 23.24 -2.42
C TRP A 132 6.74 21.81 -1.85
N LEU A 133 7.22 20.84 -2.65
CA LEU A 133 7.33 19.44 -2.21
C LEU A 133 8.37 19.25 -1.12
N GLU A 134 9.43 20.05 -1.09
CA GLU A 134 10.44 20.00 -0.03
C GLU A 134 9.81 20.21 1.35
N GLY A 135 8.86 21.13 1.46
CA GLY A 135 8.14 21.36 2.71
C GLY A 135 7.13 20.27 3.09
N MET A 136 6.92 19.24 2.27
CA MET A 136 6.08 18.08 2.60
C MET A 136 6.85 16.96 3.31
N TRP A 137 8.17 17.09 3.44
CA TRP A 137 8.99 16.18 4.21
C TRP A 137 8.93 16.49 5.69
N GLU A 138 8.73 15.44 6.48
CA GLU A 138 8.83 15.48 7.95
C GLU A 138 10.17 14.88 8.36
N HIS A 139 10.93 15.62 9.18
CA HIS A 139 12.23 15.21 9.69
C HIS A 139 12.18 15.00 11.20
N TYR A 140 12.83 13.94 11.67
CA TYR A 140 12.96 13.62 13.09
C TYR A 140 14.38 13.06 13.36
N GLU A 141 14.74 12.88 14.61
CA GLU A 141 16.04 12.31 14.97
C GLU A 141 16.19 10.90 14.37
N GLY A 142 17.15 10.76 13.47
CA GLY A 142 17.47 9.50 12.79
C GLY A 142 16.71 9.21 11.51
N GLY A 143 15.79 10.07 11.05
CA GLY A 143 15.05 9.76 9.82
C GLY A 143 14.21 10.87 9.24
N CYS A 144 13.54 10.53 8.15
CA CYS A 144 12.59 11.41 7.47
C CYS A 144 11.51 10.61 6.73
N TYR A 145 10.39 11.27 6.44
CA TYR A 145 9.34 10.68 5.60
C TYR A 145 8.56 11.75 4.83
N CYS A 146 7.97 11.33 3.72
CA CYS A 146 6.93 12.05 3.01
C CYS A 146 5.76 11.08 2.75
N GLY A 147 4.79 11.03 3.69
CA GLY A 147 3.73 10.02 3.70
C GLY A 147 2.87 10.00 2.44
N HIS A 148 2.59 11.16 1.84
CA HIS A 148 1.78 11.29 0.62
C HIS A 148 2.46 10.70 -0.62
N LEU A 149 3.78 10.52 -0.59
CA LEU A 149 4.54 9.84 -1.63
C LEU A 149 5.05 8.46 -1.19
N SER A 150 4.66 7.98 -0.02
CA SER A 150 5.13 6.72 0.56
C SER A 150 6.66 6.62 0.62
N LEU A 151 7.31 7.74 1.01
CA LEU A 151 8.77 7.83 1.15
C LEU A 151 9.15 7.83 2.63
N PHE A 152 10.12 6.98 3.00
CA PHE A 152 10.47 6.73 4.39
C PHE A 152 11.92 6.28 4.54
N ASP A 153 12.66 6.84 5.49
CA ASP A 153 14.00 6.41 5.86
C ASP A 153 14.23 6.62 7.35
N GLN A 154 14.57 5.57 8.09
CA GLN A 154 14.91 5.60 9.52
C GLN A 154 16.44 5.49 9.77
N GLY A 155 17.25 5.78 8.75
CA GLY A 155 18.70 5.75 8.87
C GLY A 155 19.33 4.36 8.68
N PRO A 156 20.61 4.21 9.05
CA PRO A 156 21.41 3.05 8.66
C PRO A 156 21.33 1.85 9.61
N ALA A 157 20.59 1.95 10.72
CA ALA A 157 20.56 0.89 11.72
C ALA A 157 19.36 -0.05 11.52
N LYS A 158 19.58 -1.37 11.68
CA LYS A 158 18.52 -2.34 11.88
C LYS A 158 17.89 -2.12 13.27
N ILE A 159 16.60 -1.86 13.33
CA ILE A 159 15.89 -1.58 14.58
C ILE A 159 14.55 -2.28 14.64
N GLN A 160 14.11 -2.63 15.85
CA GLN A 160 12.70 -2.92 16.08
C GLN A 160 11.92 -1.62 15.96
N CYS A 161 10.80 -1.65 15.23
CA CYS A 161 9.99 -0.48 14.96
C CYS A 161 8.50 -0.72 15.25
N ASP A 162 7.73 0.36 15.26
CA ASP A 162 6.27 0.26 15.26
C ASP A 162 5.81 -0.39 13.95
N PRO A 163 4.89 -1.38 13.96
CA PRO A 163 4.34 -1.96 12.72
C PRO A 163 3.76 -0.93 11.74
N GLY A 164 3.26 0.21 12.22
CA GLY A 164 2.81 1.33 11.39
C GLY A 164 3.91 2.03 10.58
N ASN A 165 5.18 1.77 10.91
CA ASN A 165 6.34 2.29 10.17
C ASN A 165 6.76 1.36 9.01
N VAL A 166 6.07 0.25 8.80
CA VAL A 166 6.25 -0.60 7.62
C VAL A 166 5.11 -0.34 6.65
N TRP A 167 5.45 0.18 5.47
CA TRP A 167 4.46 0.67 4.51
C TRP A 167 4.25 -0.29 3.34
N GLY A 168 3.04 -0.31 2.82
CA GLY A 168 2.52 -1.30 1.88
C GLY A 168 3.34 -1.53 0.61
N LEU A 169 4.11 -0.52 0.16
CA LEU A 169 4.95 -0.63 -1.02
C LEU A 169 6.18 -1.55 -0.84
N ASN A 170 6.56 -1.85 0.42
CA ASN A 170 7.71 -2.71 0.80
C ASN A 170 7.39 -3.39 2.14
N TYR A 171 6.46 -4.34 2.12
CA TYR A 171 5.81 -4.91 3.29
C TYR A 171 5.99 -6.43 3.28
N SER A 172 6.90 -6.94 4.10
CA SER A 172 7.16 -8.39 4.20
C SER A 172 6.67 -8.93 5.52
N ILE A 173 5.74 -9.89 5.49
CA ILE A 173 5.06 -10.42 6.66
C ILE A 173 5.12 -11.96 6.69
N ARG A 174 5.19 -12.56 7.88
CA ARG A 174 4.92 -13.98 8.03
C ARG A 174 3.51 -14.32 7.60
N LYS A 175 3.35 -15.34 6.78
CA LYS A 175 2.04 -15.78 6.29
C LYS A 175 1.09 -16.11 7.45
N SER A 176 1.57 -16.79 8.49
CA SER A 176 0.80 -17.06 9.70
C SER A 176 0.30 -15.77 10.37
N ALA A 177 1.17 -14.78 10.56
CA ALA A 177 0.79 -13.52 11.19
C ALA A 177 -0.24 -12.73 10.37
N LEU A 178 -0.16 -12.77 9.01
CA LEU A 178 -1.18 -12.18 8.15
C LEU A 178 -2.56 -12.79 8.42
N TYR A 179 -2.64 -14.13 8.47
CA TYR A 179 -3.91 -14.83 8.66
C TYR A 179 -4.43 -14.69 10.09
N ASP A 180 -3.56 -14.79 11.10
CA ASP A 180 -3.92 -14.62 12.52
C ASP A 180 -4.46 -13.21 12.82
N CYS A 181 -3.97 -12.19 12.10
CA CYS A 181 -4.45 -10.82 12.22
C CYS A 181 -5.65 -10.49 11.30
N GLY A 182 -6.19 -11.44 10.53
CA GLY A 182 -7.36 -11.23 9.68
C GLY A 182 -7.08 -10.44 8.39
N GLY A 183 -5.81 -10.40 7.95
CA GLY A 183 -5.40 -9.83 6.67
C GLY A 183 -5.49 -8.31 6.57
N PHE A 184 -5.33 -7.82 5.34
CA PHE A 184 -5.46 -6.40 5.00
C PHE A 184 -6.93 -5.97 4.99
N HIS A 185 -7.17 -4.70 5.22
CA HIS A 185 -8.45 -4.06 4.94
C HIS A 185 -8.49 -3.51 3.51
N PRO A 186 -9.67 -3.14 2.99
CA PRO A 186 -9.80 -2.55 1.67
C PRO A 186 -8.91 -1.33 1.48
N ASP A 187 -8.28 -1.23 0.30
CA ASP A 187 -7.37 -0.14 -0.03
C ASP A 187 -7.28 0.09 -1.53
N CYS A 188 -6.91 1.31 -1.93
CA CYS A 188 -6.77 1.74 -3.31
C CYS A 188 -7.97 1.36 -4.18
N ILE A 189 -9.15 1.56 -3.65
CA ILE A 189 -10.42 1.35 -4.35
C ILE A 189 -10.59 2.43 -5.44
N PRO A 190 -11.07 2.10 -6.65
CA PRO A 190 -11.36 3.09 -7.69
C PRO A 190 -12.25 4.22 -7.18
N LYS A 191 -12.04 5.44 -7.70
CA LYS A 191 -12.73 6.65 -7.23
C LYS A 191 -14.26 6.50 -7.21
N SER A 192 -14.85 5.83 -8.19
CA SER A 192 -16.30 5.54 -8.24
C SER A 192 -16.79 4.64 -7.10
N LEU A 193 -15.90 3.84 -6.51
CA LEU A 193 -16.18 2.88 -5.44
C LEU A 193 -15.62 3.33 -4.08
N GLN A 194 -15.21 4.59 -3.94
CA GLN A 194 -14.46 5.11 -2.80
C GLN A 194 -15.19 4.96 -1.45
N ARG A 195 -16.50 4.81 -1.45
CA ARG A 195 -17.30 4.48 -0.25
C ARG A 195 -16.88 3.16 0.42
N TYR A 196 -16.22 2.27 -0.34
CA TYR A 196 -15.70 0.98 0.14
C TYR A 196 -14.22 1.03 0.52
N GLN A 197 -13.61 2.21 0.53
CA GLN A 197 -12.22 2.40 0.96
C GLN A 197 -12.11 2.13 2.46
N GLY A 198 -11.08 1.39 2.85
CA GLY A 198 -10.69 1.15 4.24
C GLY A 198 -9.31 1.73 4.53
N ASP A 199 -8.63 1.16 5.52
CA ASP A 199 -7.33 1.64 6.01
C ASP A 199 -6.14 0.73 5.62
N GLY A 200 -6.36 -0.21 4.67
CA GLY A 200 -5.32 -1.01 4.05
C GLY A 200 -4.45 -1.81 5.04
N GLU A 201 -3.14 -1.56 5.00
CA GLU A 201 -2.18 -2.16 5.92
C GLU A 201 -2.21 -1.56 7.33
N SER A 202 -2.77 -0.37 7.51
CA SER A 202 -2.79 0.29 8.84
C SER A 202 -3.62 -0.51 9.84
N GLY A 203 -4.75 -1.07 9.42
CA GLY A 203 -5.57 -1.95 10.25
C GLY A 203 -4.85 -3.23 10.65
N LEU A 204 -4.10 -3.84 9.73
CA LEU A 204 -3.27 -5.02 10.00
C LEU A 204 -2.14 -4.67 10.97
N SER A 205 -1.43 -3.56 10.74
CA SER A 205 -0.35 -3.09 11.60
C SER A 205 -0.84 -2.80 13.03
N ALA A 206 -2.04 -2.23 13.19
CA ALA A 206 -2.65 -2.00 14.50
C ALA A 206 -2.93 -3.31 15.26
N LYS A 207 -3.35 -4.38 14.57
CA LYS A 207 -3.56 -5.71 15.17
C LYS A 207 -2.23 -6.38 15.53
N LEU A 208 -1.22 -6.27 14.67
CA LEU A 208 0.14 -6.76 14.96
C LEU A 208 0.72 -6.10 16.22
N LYS A 209 0.49 -4.81 16.42
CA LYS A 209 0.95 -4.07 17.60
C LYS A 209 0.38 -4.62 18.92
N GLN A 210 -0.78 -5.27 18.88
CA GLN A 210 -1.42 -5.91 20.05
C GLN A 210 -0.90 -7.34 20.29
N SER A 211 -0.15 -7.91 19.35
CA SER A 211 0.44 -9.24 19.47
C SER A 211 1.77 -9.21 20.24
N ARG A 212 2.35 -10.40 20.50
CA ARG A 212 3.72 -10.52 21.05
C ARG A 212 4.80 -10.45 19.97
N LEU A 213 4.41 -10.38 18.70
CA LEU A 213 5.29 -10.28 17.55
C LEU A 213 5.63 -8.81 17.31
N PHE A 214 6.78 -8.55 16.68
CA PHE A 214 7.20 -7.19 16.40
C PHE A 214 7.61 -6.99 14.94
N ALA A 215 7.71 -5.72 14.57
CA ALA A 215 8.21 -5.30 13.27
C ALA A 215 9.68 -4.88 13.34
N VAL A 216 10.37 -5.06 12.22
CA VAL A 216 11.77 -4.65 12.04
C VAL A 216 11.87 -3.72 10.83
N TYR A 217 12.52 -2.59 11.02
CA TYR A 217 13.10 -1.81 9.94
C TYR A 217 14.52 -2.29 9.70
N HIS A 218 14.85 -2.64 8.45
CA HIS A 218 16.19 -3.04 8.06
C HIS A 218 16.68 -2.16 6.89
N PRO A 219 17.84 -1.48 7.01
CA PRO A 219 18.30 -0.52 6.00
C PRO A 219 18.59 -1.17 4.63
N ASP A 220 18.95 -2.46 4.60
CA ASP A 220 19.20 -3.20 3.37
C ASP A 220 17.91 -3.67 2.68
N VAL A 221 16.78 -3.79 3.41
CA VAL A 221 15.47 -4.05 2.81
C VAL A 221 14.95 -2.77 2.13
N SER A 222 15.79 -2.19 1.30
CA SER A 222 15.58 -0.88 0.70
C SER A 222 14.91 -0.98 -0.67
N VAL A 223 14.04 -0.01 -0.95
CA VAL A 223 13.48 0.17 -2.29
C VAL A 223 13.65 1.61 -2.77
N THR A 224 13.78 1.76 -4.08
CA THR A 224 13.68 3.05 -4.76
C THR A 224 12.30 3.14 -5.37
N HIS A 225 11.49 4.08 -4.91
CA HIS A 225 10.14 4.33 -5.40
C HIS A 225 10.16 5.31 -6.56
N VAL A 226 9.68 4.90 -7.72
CA VAL A 226 9.59 5.74 -8.92
C VAL A 226 8.38 6.64 -8.82
N ILE A 227 8.62 7.95 -8.70
CA ILE A 227 7.57 8.95 -8.53
C ILE A 227 7.30 9.66 -9.85
N PRO A 228 6.17 9.39 -10.53
CA PRO A 228 5.81 10.06 -11.76
C PRO A 228 5.37 11.51 -11.51
N ALA A 229 5.51 12.36 -12.54
CA ALA A 229 5.11 13.76 -12.48
C ALA A 229 3.66 13.96 -12.00
N SER A 230 2.76 13.05 -12.36
CA SER A 230 1.34 13.09 -11.98
C SER A 230 1.10 12.97 -10.48
N ARG A 231 2.01 12.35 -9.72
CA ARG A 231 1.93 12.25 -8.25
C ARG A 231 2.45 13.49 -7.53
N MET A 232 3.22 14.33 -8.22
CA MET A 232 3.81 15.55 -7.67
C MET A 232 3.00 16.81 -8.03
N THR A 233 1.68 16.69 -8.07
CA THR A 233 0.76 17.79 -8.30
C THR A 233 -0.06 18.10 -7.06
N VAL A 234 -0.46 19.35 -6.91
CA VAL A 234 -1.34 19.80 -5.81
C VAL A 234 -2.64 18.99 -5.78
N GLY A 235 -3.22 18.73 -6.96
CA GLY A 235 -4.44 17.92 -7.07
C GLY A 235 -4.25 16.46 -6.61
N ALA A 236 -3.06 15.87 -6.86
CA ALA A 236 -2.75 14.53 -6.37
C ALA A 236 -2.63 14.50 -4.85
N PHE A 237 -2.02 15.52 -4.24
CA PHE A 237 -1.92 15.65 -2.78
C PHE A 237 -3.29 15.87 -2.13
N GLY A 238 -4.13 16.73 -2.71
CA GLY A 238 -5.52 16.90 -2.25
C GLY A 238 -6.33 15.60 -2.34
N SER A 239 -6.27 14.91 -3.47
CA SER A 239 -6.95 13.62 -3.63
C SER A 239 -6.45 12.58 -2.62
N ARG A 240 -5.14 12.50 -2.37
CA ARG A 240 -4.57 11.59 -1.38
C ARG A 240 -5.01 11.94 0.04
N ALA A 241 -5.10 13.25 0.37
CA ALA A 241 -5.61 13.72 1.65
C ALA A 241 -7.08 13.35 1.84
N PHE A 242 -7.92 13.49 0.80
CA PHE A 242 -9.30 13.01 0.83
C PHE A 242 -9.38 11.51 1.13
N TYR A 243 -8.56 10.68 0.45
CA TYR A 243 -8.46 9.25 0.75
C TYR A 243 -8.07 8.99 2.20
N GLN A 244 -7.13 9.75 2.75
CA GLN A 244 -6.75 9.63 4.15
C GLN A 244 -7.93 9.92 5.08
N GLY A 245 -8.74 10.94 4.79
CA GLY A 245 -9.96 11.22 5.55
C GLY A 245 -10.96 10.07 5.52
N VAL A 246 -11.13 9.41 4.37
CA VAL A 246 -11.95 8.19 4.27
C VAL A 246 -11.39 7.07 5.14
N CYS A 247 -10.06 6.84 5.12
CA CYS A 247 -9.39 5.85 5.98
C CYS A 247 -9.59 6.15 7.46
N ASP A 248 -9.45 7.42 7.87
CA ASP A 248 -9.64 7.86 9.27
C ASP A 248 -11.07 7.60 9.75
N SER A 249 -12.06 7.91 8.91
CA SER A 249 -13.46 7.60 9.16
C SER A 249 -13.71 6.10 9.29
N TYR A 250 -13.17 5.31 8.37
CA TYR A 250 -13.27 3.84 8.40
C TYR A 250 -12.71 3.29 9.72
N SER A 251 -11.50 3.69 10.10
CA SER A 251 -10.84 3.25 11.34
C SER A 251 -11.61 3.68 12.59
N GLN A 252 -12.20 4.90 12.59
CA GLN A 252 -13.05 5.36 13.70
C GLN A 252 -14.32 4.51 13.81
N ILE A 253 -15.03 4.27 12.70
CA ILE A 253 -16.27 3.46 12.72
C ILE A 253 -15.97 2.05 13.25
N ARG A 254 -14.87 1.43 12.85
CA ARG A 254 -14.48 0.10 13.34
C ARG A 254 -14.17 0.10 14.84
N ARG A 255 -13.49 1.13 15.34
CA ARG A 255 -13.17 1.28 16.76
C ARG A 255 -14.43 1.48 17.62
N ASP A 256 -15.36 2.33 17.15
CA ASP A 256 -16.52 2.78 17.91
C ASP A 256 -17.77 1.92 17.65
N GLY A 257 -17.74 1.05 16.62
CA GLY A 257 -18.86 0.20 16.19
C GLY A 257 -20.02 0.96 15.54
N LYS A 258 -19.85 2.26 15.28
CA LYS A 258 -20.91 3.15 14.77
C LYS A 258 -20.33 4.40 14.11
N THR A 259 -21.16 5.10 13.35
CA THR A 259 -20.86 6.41 12.78
C THR A 259 -21.10 7.53 13.79
N GLU A 260 -20.65 8.74 13.46
CA GLU A 260 -21.04 9.96 14.15
C GLU A 260 -22.57 10.14 14.20
N SER A 261 -23.08 10.73 15.29
CA SER A 261 -24.54 10.85 15.53
C SER A 261 -25.23 11.77 14.52
N ASN A 262 -24.53 12.81 14.06
CA ASN A 262 -25.06 13.79 13.11
C ASN A 262 -24.38 13.69 11.74
N ALA A 263 -25.09 14.19 10.71
CA ALA A 263 -24.47 14.39 9.41
C ALA A 263 -23.35 15.42 9.52
N LEU A 264 -22.22 15.12 8.89
CA LEU A 264 -21.09 16.02 8.86
C LEU A 264 -21.16 16.90 7.60
N GLU A 265 -20.90 18.18 7.79
CA GLU A 265 -20.77 19.11 6.67
C GLU A 265 -19.41 18.98 6.02
N MET A 266 -19.40 19.02 4.69
CA MET A 266 -18.14 19.11 3.94
C MET A 266 -17.63 20.55 3.96
N GLY A 267 -16.32 20.72 4.14
CA GLY A 267 -15.67 22.01 4.06
C GLY A 267 -15.73 22.61 2.66
N LYS A 268 -15.65 23.93 2.59
CA LYS A 268 -15.58 24.63 1.31
C LYS A 268 -14.26 24.28 0.61
N HIS A 269 -14.33 24.16 -0.70
CA HIS A 269 -13.14 23.96 -1.54
C HIS A 269 -12.13 25.11 -1.32
N PHE A 270 -10.87 24.72 -1.14
CA PHE A 270 -9.77 25.66 -0.95
C PHE A 270 -9.18 26.06 -2.32
N GLU A 271 -9.23 27.35 -2.65
CA GLU A 271 -8.63 27.85 -3.87
C GLU A 271 -7.11 28.00 -3.73
N ILE A 272 -6.38 27.37 -4.62
CA ILE A 272 -4.91 27.41 -4.62
C ILE A 272 -4.41 28.42 -5.66
N SER A 273 -3.36 29.14 -5.29
CA SER A 273 -2.65 30.05 -6.18
C SER A 273 -1.94 29.33 -7.34
N GLN A 274 -1.59 30.04 -8.40
CA GLN A 274 -0.82 29.49 -9.53
C GLN A 274 0.60 29.07 -9.12
N THR A 275 1.14 29.67 -8.06
CA THR A 275 2.45 29.36 -7.49
C THR A 275 2.28 28.98 -6.02
N PRO A 276 1.84 27.74 -5.73
CA PRO A 276 1.53 27.34 -4.37
C PRO A 276 2.79 27.24 -3.52
N THR A 277 2.65 27.63 -2.26
CA THR A 277 3.62 27.33 -1.21
C THR A 277 3.32 25.98 -0.56
N SER A 278 4.24 25.45 0.25
CA SER A 278 4.00 24.25 1.04
C SER A 278 2.82 24.42 2.00
N ASP A 279 2.63 25.62 2.56
CA ASP A 279 1.52 25.90 3.48
C ASP A 279 0.17 25.92 2.76
N ASP A 280 0.10 26.43 1.54
CA ASP A 280 -1.12 26.36 0.71
C ASP A 280 -1.51 24.90 0.46
N VAL A 281 -0.53 24.06 0.13
CA VAL A 281 -0.76 22.62 -0.11
C VAL A 281 -1.21 21.92 1.18
N ARG A 282 -0.57 22.19 2.33
CA ARG A 282 -1.00 21.63 3.62
C ARG A 282 -2.42 22.05 3.99
N GLN A 283 -2.79 23.30 3.73
CA GLN A 283 -4.14 23.80 4.02
C GLN A 283 -5.19 23.11 3.14
N LEU A 284 -4.91 22.96 1.82
CA LEU A 284 -5.76 22.16 0.94
C LEU A 284 -5.92 20.73 1.48
N MET A 285 -4.81 20.10 1.82
CA MET A 285 -4.82 18.72 2.33
C MET A 285 -5.67 18.59 3.60
N ALA A 286 -5.57 19.53 4.52
CA ALA A 286 -6.38 19.52 5.75
C ALA A 286 -7.89 19.60 5.44
N VAL A 287 -8.29 20.47 4.50
CA VAL A 287 -9.69 20.60 4.05
C VAL A 287 -10.16 19.31 3.36
N GLU A 288 -9.35 18.76 2.45
CA GLU A 288 -9.73 17.56 1.72
C GLU A 288 -9.78 16.31 2.63
N GLN A 289 -8.91 16.21 3.64
CA GLN A 289 -8.99 15.14 4.62
C GLN A 289 -10.28 15.22 5.46
N GLN A 290 -10.69 16.42 5.89
CA GLN A 290 -11.97 16.61 6.55
C GLN A 290 -13.15 16.26 5.64
N ASN A 291 -13.08 16.63 4.36
CA ASN A 291 -14.09 16.28 3.36
C ASN A 291 -14.20 14.77 3.16
N GLY A 292 -13.08 14.08 3.05
CA GLY A 292 -13.06 12.61 2.93
C GLY A 292 -13.65 11.92 4.15
N PHE A 293 -13.31 12.39 5.34
CA PHE A 293 -13.87 11.90 6.59
C PHE A 293 -15.40 12.08 6.63
N ALA A 294 -15.87 13.31 6.38
CA ALA A 294 -17.31 13.63 6.38
C ALA A 294 -18.07 12.84 5.30
N TYR A 295 -17.52 12.73 4.10
CA TYR A 295 -18.07 11.92 3.02
C TYR A 295 -18.33 10.48 3.48
N HIS A 296 -17.29 9.80 3.99
CA HIS A 296 -17.41 8.39 4.35
C HIS A 296 -18.35 8.16 5.55
N GLN A 297 -18.30 9.03 6.57
CA GLN A 297 -19.26 8.98 7.70
C GLN A 297 -20.70 9.07 7.22
N ASN A 298 -20.99 10.00 6.30
CA ASN A 298 -22.33 10.19 5.77
C ASN A 298 -22.79 9.02 4.89
N GLU A 299 -21.89 8.48 4.05
CA GLU A 299 -22.19 7.30 3.23
C GLU A 299 -22.56 6.09 4.10
N VAL A 300 -21.69 5.77 5.10
CA VAL A 300 -21.91 4.62 5.99
C VAL A 300 -23.17 4.80 6.84
N ARG A 301 -23.43 6.01 7.33
CA ARG A 301 -24.63 6.29 8.14
C ARG A 301 -25.93 6.04 7.38
N ASN A 302 -25.94 6.30 6.10
CA ASN A 302 -27.13 6.18 5.25
C ASN A 302 -27.29 4.79 4.61
N ASP A 303 -26.37 3.85 4.89
CA ASP A 303 -26.36 2.53 4.28
C ASP A 303 -25.96 1.44 5.30
N ALA A 304 -26.95 0.74 5.84
CA ALA A 304 -26.73 -0.32 6.82
C ALA A 304 -25.91 -1.50 6.28
N ALA A 305 -25.99 -1.79 4.97
CA ALA A 305 -25.18 -2.83 4.34
C ALA A 305 -23.71 -2.41 4.26
N LEU A 306 -23.46 -1.13 3.98
CA LEU A 306 -22.10 -0.58 4.02
C LEU A 306 -21.53 -0.58 5.43
N LEU A 307 -22.32 -0.23 6.46
CA LEU A 307 -21.89 -0.32 7.86
C LEU A 307 -21.51 -1.77 8.22
N ALA A 308 -22.36 -2.73 7.88
CA ALA A 308 -22.09 -4.14 8.13
C ALA A 308 -20.80 -4.59 7.44
N TRP A 309 -20.56 -4.14 6.21
CA TRP A 309 -19.34 -4.44 5.47
C TRP A 309 -18.08 -3.77 6.09
N VAL A 310 -18.17 -2.51 6.53
CA VAL A 310 -17.08 -1.82 7.24
C VAL A 310 -16.70 -2.56 8.53
N LEU A 311 -17.68 -3.16 9.21
CA LEU A 311 -17.49 -3.88 10.47
C LEU A 311 -17.14 -5.37 10.31
N LYS A 312 -16.95 -5.87 9.07
CA LYS A 312 -16.50 -7.27 8.86
C LYS A 312 -15.22 -7.56 9.66
N PRO A 313 -15.10 -8.75 10.28
CA PRO A 313 -13.91 -9.11 11.06
C PRO A 313 -12.65 -9.22 10.21
N ASP A 314 -12.80 -9.70 8.97
CA ASP A 314 -11.75 -9.85 7.97
C ASP A 314 -12.31 -9.65 6.55
N TYR A 315 -11.40 -9.63 5.57
CA TYR A 315 -11.72 -9.43 4.14
C TYR A 315 -11.00 -10.45 3.25
N PHE A 316 -10.74 -11.67 3.73
CA PHE A 316 -10.05 -12.68 2.92
C PHE A 316 -10.85 -13.10 1.67
N ASP A 317 -12.17 -12.96 1.70
CA ASP A 317 -13.03 -13.16 0.52
C ASP A 317 -12.92 -12.01 -0.51
N TYR A 318 -12.24 -10.91 -0.15
CA TYR A 318 -12.06 -9.66 -0.88
C TYR A 318 -13.26 -9.20 -1.73
N SER A 319 -14.44 -9.72 -1.43
CA SER A 319 -15.68 -9.33 -2.10
C SER A 319 -16.16 -7.95 -1.67
N LEU A 320 -16.67 -7.17 -2.61
CA LEU A 320 -17.43 -5.97 -2.31
C LEU A 320 -18.89 -6.33 -2.01
N PRO A 321 -19.64 -5.47 -1.29
CA PRO A 321 -21.07 -5.71 -1.01
C PRO A 321 -21.88 -5.95 -2.28
N GLU A 322 -22.92 -6.79 -2.20
CA GLU A 322 -23.80 -7.07 -3.34
C GLU A 322 -24.34 -5.78 -3.98
N GLY A 323 -24.33 -5.73 -5.30
CA GLY A 323 -24.81 -4.57 -6.06
C GLY A 323 -23.81 -3.41 -6.14
N TRP A 324 -22.54 -3.63 -5.78
CA TRP A 324 -21.49 -2.61 -5.90
C TRP A 324 -21.32 -2.08 -7.34
N GLN A 325 -21.63 -2.90 -8.34
CA GLN A 325 -21.49 -2.55 -9.77
C GLN A 325 -22.29 -1.31 -10.17
N LYS A 326 -23.37 -0.99 -9.44
CA LYS A 326 -24.18 0.22 -9.68
C LYS A 326 -23.42 1.54 -9.44
N TYR A 327 -22.24 1.47 -8.81
CA TYR A 327 -21.40 2.63 -8.52
C TYR A 327 -20.18 2.75 -9.47
N GLN A 328 -20.01 1.84 -10.42
CA GLN A 328 -18.95 1.87 -11.43
C GLN A 328 -19.16 2.93 -12.54
#